data_5342dfbd9ca07b0852d9b05d800e45cd
#
_entry.id   5342dfbd9ca07b0852d9b05d800e45cd
#
_cell.length_a   1.000
_cell.length_b   1.000
_cell.length_c   1.000
_cell.angle_alpha   90.00
_cell.angle_beta   90.00
_cell.angle_gamma   90.00
#
_symmetry.space_group_name_H-M   'P 1'
#
loop_
_entity.id
_entity.type
_entity.pdbx_description
1 polymer ?
#
loop_
_entity_poly.entity_id
_entity_poly.type
_entity_poly.pdbx_seq_one_letter_code
_entity_poly.pdbx_strand_id
1 'polypeptide(L)'
;MGKQVTFDIFRFDEEGKIAEHWDNLATKASVNPSGHSQIDGYDNLEGLEKYKNKHVLYLELGVGGNTPIIIKYPFWQMVYENSNAVYACLNYQESYCPKEIVERSICVDGDIFEVLQELESKGV
;
A
#
# COMPACT_ATOMS: atom_id res chain seq x y z
N MET A 1 -2.94 -21.69 -23.15
CA MET A 1 -1.87 -20.90 -22.50
C MET A 1 -2.39 -20.37 -21.16
N GLY A 2 -1.69 -20.58 -20.07
CA GLY A 2 -2.11 -20.09 -18.75
C GLY A 2 -2.00 -18.57 -18.64
N LYS A 3 -2.74 -17.97 -17.70
CA LYS A 3 -2.58 -16.56 -17.35
C LYS A 3 -1.17 -16.30 -16.83
N GLN A 4 -0.57 -15.21 -17.22
CA GLN A 4 0.78 -14.79 -16.83
C GLN A 4 0.71 -13.48 -16.07
N VAL A 5 1.67 -13.28 -15.17
CA VAL A 5 1.94 -12.02 -14.45
C VAL A 5 3.23 -11.45 -15.01
N THR A 6 3.20 -10.17 -15.34
CA THR A 6 4.38 -9.46 -15.82
C THR A 6 4.68 -8.28 -14.88
N PHE A 7 5.95 -8.06 -14.63
CA PHE A 7 6.45 -6.87 -13.93
C PHE A 7 7.40 -6.15 -14.86
N ASP A 8 7.15 -4.89 -15.07
CA ASP A 8 7.98 -4.04 -15.90
C ASP A 8 8.65 -2.97 -15.03
N ILE A 9 9.96 -2.86 -15.13
CA ILE A 9 10.76 -1.84 -14.45
C ILE A 9 11.39 -0.96 -15.52
N PHE A 10 11.20 0.35 -15.38
CA PHE A 10 11.75 1.35 -16.29
C PHE A 10 12.72 2.26 -15.57
N ARG A 11 13.88 2.51 -16.17
CA ARG A 11 14.76 3.63 -15.79
C ARG A 11 14.64 4.72 -16.86
N PHE A 12 14.43 5.94 -16.40
CA PHE A 12 14.35 7.12 -17.26
C PHE A 12 15.69 7.88 -17.20
N ASP A 13 16.05 8.51 -18.30
CA ASP A 13 17.18 9.44 -18.36
C ASP A 13 16.78 10.84 -17.86
N GLU A 14 17.73 11.78 -17.87
CA GLU A 14 17.52 13.17 -17.43
C GLU A 14 16.51 13.93 -18.29
N GLU A 15 16.24 13.45 -19.52
CA GLU A 15 15.26 14.02 -20.44
C GLU A 15 13.86 13.38 -20.31
N GLY A 16 13.69 12.40 -19.38
CA GLY A 16 12.44 11.69 -19.16
C GLY A 16 12.13 10.60 -20.18
N LYS A 17 13.15 10.19 -20.97
CA LYS A 17 13.01 9.07 -21.90
C LYS A 17 13.38 7.76 -21.23
N ILE A 18 12.77 6.66 -21.67
CA ILE A 18 13.11 5.32 -21.18
C ILE A 18 14.53 4.99 -21.65
N ALA A 19 15.44 4.89 -20.69
CA ALA A 19 16.84 4.53 -20.91
C ALA A 19 17.07 3.03 -20.79
N GLU A 20 16.36 2.37 -19.88
CA GLU A 20 16.43 0.93 -19.65
C GLU A 20 15.06 0.39 -19.28
N HIS A 21 14.81 -0.84 -19.69
CA HIS A 21 13.58 -1.57 -19.38
C HIS A 21 13.94 -3.02 -19.03
N TRP A 22 13.41 -3.48 -17.92
CA TRP A 22 13.49 -4.88 -17.50
C TRP A 22 12.07 -5.38 -17.32
N ASP A 23 11.82 -6.54 -17.90
CA ASP A 23 10.57 -7.27 -17.72
C ASP A 23 10.83 -8.62 -17.05
N ASN A 24 9.87 -9.07 -16.30
CA ASN A 24 9.85 -10.41 -15.73
C ASN A 24 8.47 -11.01 -15.96
N LEU A 25 8.46 -12.19 -16.54
CA LEU A 25 7.25 -12.92 -16.86
C LEU A 25 7.17 -14.18 -16.01
N ALA A 26 6.08 -14.33 -15.28
CA ALA A 26 5.82 -15.53 -14.49
C ALA A 26 4.42 -16.09 -14.78
N THR A 27 4.30 -17.42 -14.75
CA THR A 27 2.97 -18.04 -14.82
C THR A 27 2.21 -17.75 -13.53
N LYS A 28 0.98 -17.25 -13.65
CA LYS A 28 0.12 -17.00 -12.50
C LYS A 28 -0.08 -18.29 -11.71
N ALA A 29 0.23 -18.26 -10.43
CA ALA A 29 -0.04 -19.39 -9.53
C ALA A 29 -1.56 -19.62 -9.44
N SER A 30 -1.96 -20.88 -9.51
CA SER A 30 -3.37 -21.28 -9.34
C SER A 30 -3.83 -21.24 -7.89
N VAL A 31 -2.88 -21.39 -6.96
CA VAL A 31 -3.11 -21.37 -5.52
C VAL A 31 -1.95 -20.64 -4.84
N ASN A 32 -2.28 -19.73 -3.95
CA ASN A 32 -1.32 -19.11 -3.02
C ASN A 32 -1.53 -19.62 -1.60
N PRO A 33 -0.47 -19.75 -0.78
CA PRO A 33 -0.59 -20.14 0.63
C PRO A 33 -1.50 -19.21 1.45
N SER A 34 -1.58 -17.95 1.07
CA SER A 34 -2.46 -16.95 1.70
C SER A 34 -3.93 -17.10 1.32
N GLY A 35 -4.27 -17.91 0.33
CA GLY A 35 -5.61 -18.01 -0.25
C GLY A 35 -6.00 -16.80 -1.13
N HIS A 36 -5.10 -15.84 -1.32
CA HIS A 36 -5.33 -14.67 -2.15
C HIS A 36 -4.76 -14.85 -3.56
N SER A 37 -5.30 -14.13 -4.53
CA SER A 37 -4.72 -14.10 -5.87
C SER A 37 -3.34 -13.42 -5.85
N GLN A 38 -2.48 -13.83 -6.79
CA GLN A 38 -1.15 -13.26 -6.96
C GLN A 38 -1.19 -11.81 -7.51
N ILE A 39 -2.30 -11.43 -8.15
CA ILE A 39 -2.46 -10.15 -8.84
C ILE A 39 -3.52 -9.28 -8.17
N ASP A 40 -4.56 -9.90 -7.62
CA ASP A 40 -5.80 -9.26 -7.20
C ASP A 40 -5.86 -9.18 -5.68
N GLY A 41 -4.98 -8.39 -5.08
CA GLY A 41 -5.14 -8.05 -3.67
C GLY A 41 -6.49 -7.39 -3.38
N TYR A 42 -7.17 -6.91 -4.42
CA TYR A 42 -8.45 -6.20 -4.36
C TYR A 42 -9.63 -6.92 -4.98
N ASP A 43 -9.44 -7.97 -5.77
CA ASP A 43 -10.57 -8.73 -6.35
C ASP A 43 -11.30 -9.63 -5.33
N ASN A 44 -10.87 -9.54 -4.08
CA ASN A 44 -11.58 -10.19 -3.02
C ASN A 44 -12.53 -9.18 -2.34
N LEU A 45 -13.58 -8.77 -3.06
CA LEU A 45 -14.73 -8.09 -2.47
C LEU A 45 -15.23 -8.85 -1.24
N GLU A 46 -15.17 -10.20 -1.25
CA GLU A 46 -15.43 -11.04 -0.10
C GLU A 46 -14.44 -10.80 1.05
N GLY A 47 -13.17 -10.55 0.76
CA GLY A 47 -12.17 -10.22 1.77
C GLY A 47 -12.42 -8.86 2.40
N LEU A 48 -12.78 -7.85 1.60
CA LEU A 48 -13.14 -6.51 2.08
C LEU A 48 -14.43 -6.55 2.90
N GLU A 49 -15.45 -7.27 2.46
CA GLU A 49 -16.68 -7.49 3.23
C GLU A 49 -16.41 -8.21 4.55
N LYS A 50 -15.51 -9.20 4.57
CA LYS A 50 -15.11 -9.92 5.78
C LYS A 50 -14.50 -9.02 6.86
N TYR A 51 -13.82 -7.96 6.46
CA TYR A 51 -13.13 -7.03 7.37
C TYR A 51 -13.86 -5.69 7.57
N LYS A 52 -14.98 -5.47 6.88
CA LYS A 52 -15.74 -4.21 6.85
C LYS A 52 -16.08 -3.62 8.22
N ASN A 53 -16.26 -4.43 9.25
CA ASN A 53 -16.59 -3.99 10.60
C ASN A 53 -15.56 -4.44 11.65
N LYS A 54 -14.38 -4.86 11.22
CA LYS A 54 -13.30 -5.28 12.12
C LYS A 54 -12.31 -4.15 12.35
N HIS A 55 -11.53 -4.27 13.41
CA HIS A 55 -10.37 -3.41 13.60
C HIS A 55 -9.31 -3.74 12.54
N VAL A 56 -9.04 -2.79 11.68
CA VAL A 56 -8.07 -2.93 10.58
C VAL A 56 -7.11 -1.76 10.63
N LEU A 57 -5.83 -2.05 10.56
CA LEU A 57 -4.79 -1.05 10.35
C LEU A 57 -4.38 -1.03 8.87
N TYR A 58 -4.58 0.10 8.23
CA TYR A 58 -4.07 0.38 6.89
C TYR A 58 -2.75 1.15 7.03
N LEU A 59 -1.65 0.42 6.89
CA LEU A 59 -0.30 0.97 7.02
C LEU A 59 0.31 1.23 5.65
N GLU A 60 0.72 2.46 5.40
CA GLU A 60 1.54 2.81 4.24
C GLU A 60 2.93 3.29 4.65
N LEU A 61 3.92 2.86 3.90
CA LEU A 61 5.32 3.19 4.10
C LEU A 61 5.88 3.85 2.84
N GLY A 62 6.18 5.14 2.90
CA GLY A 62 6.86 5.87 1.83
C GLY A 62 6.06 6.07 0.55
N VAL A 63 4.74 6.01 0.61
CA VAL A 63 3.90 6.26 -0.57
C VAL A 63 3.81 7.76 -0.83
N GLY A 64 4.48 8.20 -1.90
CA GLY A 64 4.51 9.60 -2.30
C GLY A 64 3.22 10.09 -2.95
N GLY A 65 3.12 11.43 -3.08
CA GLY A 65 1.98 12.10 -3.73
C GLY A 65 1.92 11.94 -5.26
N ASN A 66 2.92 11.31 -5.89
CA ASN A 66 2.94 11.13 -7.34
C ASN A 66 1.99 10.03 -7.82
N THR A 67 1.71 9.02 -7.00
CA THR A 67 0.81 7.90 -7.33
C THR A 67 -0.15 7.58 -6.18
N PRO A 68 -0.89 8.57 -5.64
CA PRO A 68 -1.74 8.35 -4.47
C PRO A 68 -2.95 7.46 -4.76
N ILE A 69 -3.32 7.33 -6.03
CA ILE A 69 -4.53 6.61 -6.49
C ILE A 69 -4.43 5.11 -6.18
N ILE A 70 -3.23 4.53 -6.16
CA ILE A 70 -3.04 3.09 -6.03
C ILE A 70 -3.18 2.62 -4.57
N ILE A 71 -2.68 3.39 -3.61
CA ILE A 71 -2.65 3.01 -2.19
C ILE A 71 -3.32 4.04 -1.31
N LYS A 72 -2.88 5.31 -1.38
CA LYS A 72 -3.32 6.38 -0.48
C LYS A 72 -4.82 6.59 -0.50
N TYR A 73 -5.40 6.84 -1.67
CA TYR A 73 -6.84 7.08 -1.80
C TYR A 73 -7.70 5.85 -1.47
N PRO A 74 -7.36 4.63 -1.92
CA PRO A 74 -8.07 3.44 -1.47
C PRO A 74 -8.04 3.24 0.05
N PHE A 75 -6.90 3.44 0.71
CA PHE A 75 -6.80 3.31 2.16
C PHE A 75 -7.66 4.37 2.89
N TRP A 76 -7.63 5.61 2.43
CA TRP A 76 -8.48 6.65 3.00
C TRP A 76 -9.97 6.34 2.87
N GLN A 77 -10.39 5.84 1.71
CA GLN A 77 -11.77 5.43 1.47
C GLN A 77 -12.17 4.26 2.40
N MET A 78 -11.33 3.26 2.54
CA MET A 78 -11.58 2.12 3.43
C MET A 78 -11.69 2.53 4.89
N VAL A 79 -10.83 3.46 5.34
CA VAL A 79 -10.90 4.01 6.72
C VAL A 79 -12.14 4.89 6.90
N TYR A 80 -12.52 5.64 5.88
CA TYR A 80 -13.74 6.44 5.91
C TYR A 80 -14.99 5.57 6.08
N GLU A 81 -15.07 4.48 5.32
CA GLU A 81 -16.22 3.56 5.32
C GLU A 81 -16.28 2.64 6.57
N ASN A 82 -15.15 2.34 7.18
CA ASN A 82 -15.06 1.50 8.36
C ASN A 82 -14.65 2.32 9.61
N SER A 83 -15.59 2.59 10.49
CA SER A 83 -15.36 3.35 11.72
C SER A 83 -14.37 2.69 12.70
N ASN A 84 -14.12 1.40 12.58
CA ASN A 84 -13.16 0.65 13.40
C ASN A 84 -11.77 0.55 12.77
N ALA A 85 -11.58 1.11 11.58
CA ALA A 85 -10.31 1.11 10.89
C ALA A 85 -9.45 2.31 11.29
N VAL A 86 -8.14 2.11 11.25
CA VAL A 86 -7.12 3.13 11.49
C VAL A 86 -6.20 3.21 10.27
N TYR A 87 -5.86 4.41 9.89
CA TYR A 87 -4.85 4.68 8.88
C TYR A 87 -3.53 5.06 9.54
N ALA A 88 -2.42 4.50 9.08
CA ALA A 88 -1.09 4.92 9.48
C ALA A 88 -0.23 5.21 8.25
N CYS A 89 0.40 6.38 8.25
CA CYS A 89 1.29 6.84 7.20
C CYS A 89 2.64 7.21 7.78
N LEU A 90 3.68 6.48 7.38
CA LEU A 90 5.07 6.81 7.68
C LEU A 90 5.74 7.27 6.40
N ASN A 91 6.07 8.55 6.33
CA ASN A 91 6.68 9.12 5.14
C ASN A 91 7.53 10.34 5.50
N TYR A 92 8.56 10.60 4.73
CA TYR A 92 9.37 11.79 4.85
C TYR A 92 8.74 12.93 4.02
N GLN A 93 8.34 14.01 4.69
CA GLN A 93 7.73 15.23 4.12
C GLN A 93 6.35 15.05 3.45
N GLU A 94 5.84 13.84 3.28
CA GLU A 94 4.55 13.57 2.65
C GLU A 94 3.62 12.73 3.54
N SER A 95 3.72 12.93 4.86
CA SER A 95 2.90 12.24 5.86
C SER A 95 1.65 13.05 6.17
N TYR A 96 0.53 12.73 5.53
CA TYR A 96 -0.74 13.44 5.68
C TYR A 96 -1.95 12.54 5.43
N CYS A 97 -3.11 13.00 5.91
CA CYS A 97 -4.41 12.35 5.67
C CYS A 97 -5.52 13.40 5.49
N PRO A 98 -6.67 13.02 4.92
CA PRO A 98 -7.85 13.89 4.83
C PRO A 98 -8.46 14.19 6.21
N LYS A 99 -9.16 15.31 6.31
CA LYS A 99 -9.83 15.78 7.55
C LYS A 99 -10.87 14.78 8.06
N GLU A 100 -11.53 14.09 7.14
CA GLU A 100 -12.61 13.15 7.41
C GLU A 100 -12.17 11.92 8.22
N ILE A 101 -10.89 11.58 8.18
CA ILE A 101 -10.33 10.42 8.88
C ILE A 101 -9.23 10.79 9.90
N VAL A 102 -8.97 12.08 10.12
CA VAL A 102 -7.83 12.53 10.93
C VAL A 102 -7.82 11.97 12.36
N GLU A 103 -8.98 11.82 12.98
CA GLU A 103 -9.10 11.27 14.34
C GLU A 103 -8.80 9.77 14.43
N ARG A 104 -8.76 9.11 13.28
CA ARG A 104 -8.43 7.69 13.13
C ARG A 104 -7.18 7.50 12.27
N SER A 105 -6.29 8.47 12.30
CA SER A 105 -5.06 8.46 11.49
C SER A 105 -3.85 8.79 12.33
N ILE A 106 -2.76 8.11 12.03
CA ILE A 106 -1.43 8.32 12.61
C ILE A 106 -0.50 8.68 11.45
N CYS A 107 -0.13 9.95 11.36
CA CYS A 107 0.78 10.44 10.33
C CYS A 107 2.12 10.81 10.98
N VAL A 108 3.17 10.07 10.64
CA VAL A 108 4.52 10.26 11.17
C VAL A 108 5.41 10.76 10.06
N ASP A 109 5.90 11.98 10.20
CA ASP A 109 6.90 12.56 9.31
C ASP A 109 8.30 12.22 9.81
N GLY A 110 9.05 11.46 9.01
CA GLY A 110 10.39 11.04 9.35
C GLY A 110 10.94 9.95 8.44
N ASP A 111 12.22 9.65 8.62
CA ASP A 111 12.82 8.50 7.96
C ASP A 111 12.20 7.20 8.47
N ILE A 112 11.73 6.37 7.55
CA ILE A 112 10.98 5.13 7.88
C ILE A 112 11.84 4.18 8.71
N PHE A 113 13.12 4.06 8.38
CA PHE A 113 14.03 3.17 9.10
C PHE A 113 14.23 3.64 10.54
N GLU A 114 14.47 4.94 10.75
CA GLU A 114 14.62 5.51 12.08
C GLU A 114 13.36 5.36 12.92
N VAL A 115 12.19 5.64 12.33
CA VAL A 115 10.89 5.47 13.02
C VAL A 115 10.65 4.03 13.41
N LEU A 116 10.91 3.07 12.52
CA LEU A 116 10.73 1.65 12.83
C LEU A 116 11.72 1.15 13.90
N GLN A 117 12.98 1.60 13.87
CA GLN A 117 13.95 1.29 14.92
C GLN A 117 13.52 1.84 16.28
N GLU A 118 12.99 3.05 16.31
CA GLU A 118 12.50 3.65 17.56
C GLU A 118 11.31 2.86 18.12
N LEU A 119 10.37 2.44 17.28
CA LEU A 119 9.25 1.60 17.70
C LEU A 119 9.72 0.26 18.26
N GLU A 120 10.65 -0.41 17.58
CA GLU A 120 11.23 -1.67 18.04
C GLU A 120 11.91 -1.50 19.41
N SER A 121 12.69 -0.43 19.60
CA SER A 121 13.36 -0.14 20.85
C SER A 121 12.42 0.08 22.04
N LYS A 122 11.18 0.51 21.76
CA LYS A 122 10.11 0.70 22.73
C LYS A 122 9.28 -0.56 23.00
N GLY A 123 9.60 -1.67 22.31
CA GLY A 123 8.90 -2.95 22.47
C GLY A 123 7.52 -3.00 21.83
N VAL A 124 7.38 -2.23 20.77
CA VAL A 124 6.14 -2.20 19.96
C VAL A 124 6.28 -3.16 18.79
#